data_6324779a4b7e9a869fa239eb8b54ab74
#
_entry.id   6324779a4b7e9a869fa239eb8b54ab74
#
_cell.length_a   1.000
_cell.length_b   1.000
_cell.length_c   1.000
_cell.angle_alpha   90.00
_cell.angle_beta   90.00
_cell.angle_gamma   90.00
#
_symmetry.space_group_name_H-M   'P 1'
#
loop_
_entity.id
_entity.type
_entity.pdbx_description
1 polymer ?
#
loop_
_entity_poly.entity_id
_entity_poly.type
_entity_poly.pdbx_seq_one_letter_code
_entity_poly.pdbx_strand_id
1 'polypeptide(L)'
;YYNVNVKSSYAKNINNKYFELNFNIDAGEKFYFSNINLNLRDEFENENFKNVTKIIKKLEGKKYSKKFLDDILDEINKITIQKEFVFVDVNYDEKIVEGNRINIDLNFNDLEKIFVEQINIFGNFITEEKVIRNSLIVDEGDPFNVFLFDKSISNIKSRGIFRNVKSDIKQSTNDPQKKVINII
;
A
#
# COMPACT_ATOMS: atom_id res chain seq x y z
N TYR A 1 -3.13 -11.04 14.56
CA TYR A 1 -4.46 -10.96 15.20
C TYR A 1 -5.36 -10.08 14.36
N TYR A 2 -6.62 -10.45 14.24
CA TYR A 2 -7.59 -9.74 13.39
C TYR A 2 -8.24 -8.57 14.15
N ASN A 3 -8.71 -8.81 15.36
CA ASN A 3 -9.36 -7.83 16.22
C ASN A 3 -8.46 -7.48 17.40
N VAL A 4 -7.55 -6.53 17.22
CA VAL A 4 -6.67 -6.03 18.28
C VAL A 4 -7.22 -4.74 18.82
N ASN A 5 -7.40 -4.65 20.12
CA ASN A 5 -7.86 -3.45 20.81
C ASN A 5 -6.84 -3.00 21.86
N VAL A 6 -6.43 -1.75 21.81
CA VAL A 6 -5.61 -1.12 22.85
C VAL A 6 -6.55 -0.57 23.91
N LYS A 7 -6.68 -1.27 25.05
CA LYS A 7 -7.58 -0.88 26.15
C LYS A 7 -7.10 0.35 26.89
N SER A 8 -5.79 0.49 27.05
CA SER A 8 -5.19 1.65 27.70
C SER A 8 -3.73 1.81 27.27
N SER A 9 -3.27 3.05 27.26
CA SER A 9 -1.86 3.38 27.14
C SER A 9 -1.51 4.49 28.09
N TYR A 10 -0.36 4.41 28.75
CA TYR A 10 0.14 5.48 29.60
C TYR A 10 1.65 5.55 29.57
N ALA A 11 2.16 6.76 29.80
CA ALA A 11 3.57 7.03 29.95
C ALA A 11 3.88 7.34 31.42
N LYS A 12 4.86 6.64 31.99
CA LYS A 12 5.37 6.87 33.33
C LYS A 12 6.76 7.49 33.23
N ASN A 13 6.95 8.62 33.88
CA ASN A 13 8.28 9.22 34.01
C ASN A 13 9.07 8.45 35.07
N ILE A 14 10.19 7.83 34.69
CA ILE A 14 11.07 7.08 35.62
C ILE A 14 12.07 8.05 36.25
N ASN A 15 12.57 8.97 35.46
CA ASN A 15 13.44 10.07 35.89
C ASN A 15 13.45 11.13 34.76
N ASN A 16 14.08 12.27 34.99
CA ASN A 16 14.08 13.38 34.02
C ASN A 16 14.71 13.06 32.65
N LYS A 17 15.12 11.79 32.42
CA LYS A 17 15.78 11.35 31.17
C LYS A 17 15.02 10.22 30.46
N TYR A 18 14.18 9.48 31.18
CA TYR A 18 13.57 8.25 30.64
C TYR A 18 12.08 8.18 30.95
N PHE A 19 11.31 7.71 29.96
CA PHE A 19 9.89 7.39 30.08
C PHE A 19 9.67 5.92 29.81
N GLU A 20 8.81 5.30 30.60
CA GLU A 20 8.27 3.95 30.35
C GLU A 20 6.91 4.11 29.67
N LEU A 21 6.74 3.46 28.52
CA LEU A 21 5.47 3.41 27.80
C LEU A 21 4.83 2.05 28.03
N ASN A 22 3.62 2.04 28.59
CA ASN A 22 2.87 0.82 28.83
C ASN A 22 1.61 0.79 27.95
N PHE A 23 1.40 -0.32 27.26
CA PHE A 23 0.23 -0.58 26.44
C PHE A 23 -0.48 -1.82 26.96
N ASN A 24 -1.75 -1.70 27.32
CA ASN A 24 -2.60 -2.83 27.64
C ASN A 24 -3.40 -3.22 26.39
N ILE A 25 -3.01 -4.34 25.77
CA ILE A 25 -3.53 -4.77 24.48
C ILE A 25 -4.38 -6.02 24.67
N ASP A 26 -5.63 -5.96 24.22
CA ASP A 26 -6.45 -7.13 24.01
C ASP A 26 -6.27 -7.62 22.58
N ALA A 27 -5.56 -8.71 22.42
CA ALA A 27 -5.26 -9.25 21.10
C ALA A 27 -6.45 -10.01 20.46
N GLY A 28 -7.51 -10.24 21.23
CA GLY A 28 -8.66 -11.02 20.76
C GLY A 28 -8.31 -12.45 20.37
N GLU A 29 -9.20 -13.07 19.62
CA GLU A 29 -9.02 -14.43 19.13
C GLU A 29 -8.08 -14.52 17.94
N LYS A 30 -7.50 -15.71 17.74
CA LYS A 30 -6.67 -15.99 16.55
C LYS A 30 -7.57 -16.41 15.41
N PHE A 31 -7.45 -15.73 14.31
CA PHE A 31 -8.10 -16.07 13.05
C PHE A 31 -7.14 -16.77 12.09
N TYR A 32 -7.71 -17.53 11.16
CA TYR A 32 -6.96 -18.30 10.16
C TYR A 32 -7.54 -18.01 8.78
N PHE A 33 -6.70 -18.00 7.77
CA PHE A 33 -7.16 -17.96 6.39
C PHE A 33 -7.96 -19.23 6.08
N SER A 34 -9.15 -19.04 5.52
CA SER A 34 -9.93 -20.12 4.92
C SER A 34 -9.65 -20.16 3.41
N ASN A 35 -10.59 -19.73 2.60
CA ASN A 35 -10.37 -19.64 1.15
C ASN A 35 -9.87 -18.25 0.78
N ILE A 36 -8.89 -18.18 -0.10
CA ILE A 36 -8.44 -16.93 -0.71
C ILE A 36 -8.69 -17.05 -2.20
N ASN A 37 -9.70 -16.34 -2.68
CA ASN A 37 -10.13 -16.36 -4.08
C ASN A 37 -9.45 -15.21 -4.84
N LEU A 38 -8.86 -15.53 -5.98
CA LEU A 38 -8.32 -14.55 -6.91
C LEU A 38 -9.29 -14.43 -8.09
N ASN A 39 -10.11 -13.37 -8.09
CA ASN A 39 -11.15 -13.13 -9.09
C ASN A 39 -10.55 -12.42 -10.31
N LEU A 40 -9.82 -13.18 -11.14
CA LEU A 40 -9.21 -12.67 -12.36
C LEU A 40 -10.28 -12.27 -13.37
N ARG A 41 -10.04 -11.20 -14.09
CA ARG A 41 -10.86 -10.78 -15.24
C ARG A 41 -10.44 -11.57 -16.48
N ASP A 42 -11.35 -11.68 -17.45
CA ASP A 42 -11.13 -12.48 -18.68
C ASP A 42 -9.90 -12.00 -19.50
N GLU A 43 -9.56 -10.71 -19.39
CA GLU A 43 -8.40 -10.11 -20.08
C GLU A 43 -7.05 -10.49 -19.46
N PHE A 44 -7.04 -11.08 -18.24
CA PHE A 44 -5.81 -11.47 -17.57
C PHE A 44 -5.49 -12.93 -17.82
N GLU A 45 -4.30 -13.19 -18.37
CA GLU A 45 -3.79 -14.54 -18.54
C GLU A 45 -3.44 -15.17 -17.18
N ASN A 46 -4.04 -16.30 -16.86
CA ASN A 46 -3.78 -17.07 -15.63
C ASN A 46 -2.28 -17.39 -15.42
N GLU A 47 -1.53 -17.55 -16.50
CA GLU A 47 -0.06 -17.79 -16.49
C GLU A 47 0.68 -16.72 -15.71
N ASN A 48 0.31 -15.46 -15.87
CA ASN A 48 0.98 -14.33 -15.23
C ASN A 48 0.82 -14.36 -13.71
N PHE A 49 -0.26 -14.94 -13.20
CA PHE A 49 -0.59 -14.99 -11.77
C PHE A 49 -0.26 -16.33 -11.10
N LYS A 50 0.44 -17.26 -11.78
CA LYS A 50 0.82 -18.57 -11.21
C LYS A 50 1.57 -18.46 -9.88
N ASN A 51 2.45 -17.48 -9.74
CA ASN A 51 3.20 -17.29 -8.49
C ASN A 51 2.28 -16.81 -7.36
N VAL A 52 1.38 -15.88 -7.65
CA VAL A 52 0.36 -15.41 -6.69
C VAL A 52 -0.52 -16.57 -6.23
N THR A 53 -1.01 -17.40 -7.17
CA THR A 53 -1.82 -18.58 -6.85
C THR A 53 -1.05 -19.59 -5.98
N LYS A 54 0.25 -19.76 -6.19
CA LYS A 54 1.09 -20.61 -5.33
C LYS A 54 1.24 -20.03 -3.90
N ILE A 55 1.36 -18.71 -3.78
CA ILE A 55 1.44 -18.03 -2.48
C ILE A 55 0.11 -18.20 -1.75
N ILE A 56 -1.01 -17.94 -2.43
CA ILE A 56 -2.37 -18.10 -1.89
C ILE A 56 -2.57 -19.50 -1.30
N LYS A 57 -2.29 -20.55 -2.08
CA LYS A 57 -2.42 -21.95 -1.62
C LYS A 57 -1.58 -22.28 -0.39
N LYS A 58 -0.43 -21.61 -0.21
CA LYS A 58 0.41 -21.78 0.98
C LYS A 58 -0.13 -21.06 2.21
N LEU A 59 -0.99 -20.07 2.04
CA LEU A 59 -1.56 -19.29 3.14
C LEU A 59 -2.85 -19.90 3.68
N GLU A 60 -3.59 -20.67 2.89
CA GLU A 60 -4.80 -21.36 3.35
C GLU A 60 -4.51 -22.20 4.61
N GLY A 61 -5.35 -22.05 5.62
CA GLY A 61 -5.19 -22.68 6.94
C GLY A 61 -4.13 -22.06 7.85
N LYS A 62 -3.33 -21.08 7.38
CA LYS A 62 -2.38 -20.38 8.25
C LYS A 62 -3.05 -19.27 9.03
N LYS A 63 -2.37 -18.83 10.09
CA LYS A 63 -2.82 -17.68 10.91
C LYS A 63 -2.97 -16.45 10.01
N TYR A 64 -4.10 -15.78 10.19
CA TYR A 64 -4.36 -14.52 9.52
C TYR A 64 -3.27 -13.48 9.84
N SER A 65 -2.83 -12.80 8.82
CA SER A 65 -1.89 -11.68 8.91
C SER A 65 -2.16 -10.69 7.79
N LYS A 66 -2.44 -9.45 8.14
CA LYS A 66 -2.61 -8.37 7.17
C LYS A 66 -1.37 -8.21 6.29
N LYS A 67 -0.18 -8.36 6.87
CA LYS A 67 1.07 -8.29 6.12
C LYS A 67 1.11 -9.28 4.95
N PHE A 68 0.60 -10.48 5.11
CA PHE A 68 0.57 -11.45 4.01
C PHE A 68 -0.39 -11.03 2.90
N LEU A 69 -1.50 -10.36 3.22
CA LEU A 69 -2.39 -9.80 2.22
C LEU A 69 -1.73 -8.64 1.49
N ASP A 70 -1.08 -7.74 2.22
CA ASP A 70 -0.33 -6.62 1.63
C ASP A 70 0.76 -7.15 0.68
N ASP A 71 1.52 -8.19 1.08
CA ASP A 71 2.54 -8.83 0.23
C ASP A 71 1.94 -9.44 -1.06
N ILE A 72 0.72 -10.01 -0.98
CA ILE A 72 0.00 -10.54 -2.17
C ILE A 72 -0.44 -9.38 -3.07
N LEU A 73 -1.03 -8.33 -2.51
CA LEU A 73 -1.45 -7.16 -3.27
C LEU A 73 -0.28 -6.49 -3.98
N ASP A 74 0.86 -6.36 -3.29
CA ASP A 74 2.09 -5.84 -3.88
C ASP A 74 2.56 -6.68 -5.07
N GLU A 75 2.49 -8.00 -4.96
CA GLU A 75 2.89 -8.89 -6.06
C GLU A 75 1.92 -8.79 -7.24
N ILE A 76 0.62 -8.72 -6.97
CA ILE A 76 -0.39 -8.53 -8.03
C ILE A 76 -0.18 -7.18 -8.72
N ASN A 77 0.01 -6.09 -7.96
CA ASN A 77 0.25 -4.75 -8.51
C ASN A 77 1.51 -4.70 -9.39
N LYS A 78 2.58 -5.40 -9.01
CA LYS A 78 3.76 -5.51 -9.88
C LYS A 78 3.43 -6.17 -11.21
N ILE A 79 2.63 -7.25 -11.19
CA ILE A 79 2.24 -7.97 -12.40
C ILE A 79 1.37 -7.07 -13.29
N THR A 80 0.35 -6.40 -12.73
CA THR A 80 -0.55 -5.53 -13.51
C THR A 80 0.22 -4.38 -14.16
N ILE A 81 1.15 -3.75 -13.43
CA ILE A 81 1.99 -2.67 -13.97
C ILE A 81 2.92 -3.18 -15.08
N GLN A 82 3.58 -4.34 -14.90
CA GLN A 82 4.45 -4.94 -15.91
C GLN A 82 3.72 -5.33 -17.20
N LYS A 83 2.41 -5.57 -17.10
CA LYS A 83 1.52 -5.89 -18.23
C LYS A 83 0.74 -4.67 -18.74
N GLU A 84 1.16 -3.46 -18.36
CA GLU A 84 0.55 -2.19 -18.78
C GLU A 84 -0.91 -1.98 -18.31
N PHE A 85 -1.39 -2.74 -17.34
CA PHE A 85 -2.70 -2.55 -16.71
C PHE A 85 -2.64 -1.50 -15.58
N VAL A 86 -2.16 -0.29 -15.90
CA VAL A 86 -1.89 0.77 -14.92
C VAL A 86 -3.16 1.41 -14.32
N PHE A 87 -4.30 1.23 -14.97
CA PHE A 87 -5.61 1.73 -14.52
C PHE A 87 -6.47 0.64 -13.89
N VAL A 88 -5.82 -0.36 -13.31
CA VAL A 88 -6.49 -1.42 -12.55
C VAL A 88 -5.99 -1.38 -11.13
N ASP A 89 -6.92 -1.36 -10.19
CA ASP A 89 -6.65 -1.52 -8.77
C ASP A 89 -7.07 -2.90 -8.29
N VAL A 90 -6.40 -3.39 -7.26
CA VAL A 90 -6.76 -4.64 -6.64
C VAL A 90 -7.05 -4.41 -5.18
N ASN A 91 -8.26 -4.70 -4.78
CA ASN A 91 -8.70 -4.68 -3.40
C ASN A 91 -9.10 -6.07 -2.92
N TYR A 92 -9.39 -6.20 -1.63
CA TYR A 92 -9.89 -7.44 -1.07
C TYR A 92 -11.07 -7.20 -0.14
N ASP A 93 -11.98 -8.16 -0.14
CA ASP A 93 -13.06 -8.26 0.81
C ASP A 93 -12.79 -9.40 1.79
N GLU A 94 -13.05 -9.13 3.08
CA GLU A 94 -12.87 -10.09 4.16
C GLU A 94 -14.22 -10.54 4.68
N LYS A 95 -14.43 -11.85 4.76
CA LYS A 95 -15.64 -12.42 5.32
C LYS A 95 -15.30 -13.44 6.40
N ILE A 96 -15.69 -13.14 7.64
CA ILE A 96 -15.57 -14.09 8.75
C ILE A 96 -16.57 -15.22 8.53
N VAL A 97 -16.06 -16.45 8.65
CA VAL A 97 -16.84 -17.68 8.60
C VAL A 97 -16.65 -18.47 9.90
N GLU A 98 -17.39 -19.56 10.06
CA GLU A 98 -17.34 -20.37 11.30
C GLU A 98 -15.91 -20.85 11.64
N GLY A 99 -15.64 -20.99 12.94
CA GLY A 99 -14.37 -21.52 13.45
C GLY A 99 -13.20 -20.54 13.38
N ASN A 100 -13.46 -19.24 13.53
CA ASN A 100 -12.43 -18.18 13.50
C ASN A 100 -11.63 -18.20 12.20
N ARG A 101 -12.31 -18.41 11.09
CA ARG A 101 -11.74 -18.42 9.75
C ARG A 101 -12.18 -17.20 8.97
N ILE A 102 -11.34 -16.76 8.03
CA ILE A 102 -11.60 -15.61 7.17
C ILE A 102 -11.44 -16.04 5.72
N ASN A 103 -12.49 -15.83 4.93
CA ASN A 103 -12.42 -15.89 3.47
C ASN A 103 -11.97 -14.53 2.95
N ILE A 104 -11.12 -14.54 1.93
CA ILE A 104 -10.62 -13.36 1.24
C ILE A 104 -11.01 -13.46 -0.22
N ASP A 105 -11.64 -12.43 -0.74
CA ASP A 105 -11.94 -12.28 -2.16
C ASP A 105 -11.11 -11.12 -2.72
N LEU A 106 -10.13 -11.42 -3.57
CA LEU A 106 -9.28 -10.45 -4.25
C LEU A 106 -9.96 -10.05 -5.57
N ASN A 107 -10.31 -8.78 -5.68
CA ASN A 107 -11.11 -8.24 -6.79
C ASN A 107 -10.32 -7.20 -7.58
N PHE A 108 -10.46 -7.23 -8.90
CA PHE A 108 -9.85 -6.26 -9.82
C PHE A 108 -10.90 -5.24 -10.24
N ASN A 109 -10.60 -3.96 -10.02
CA ASN A 109 -11.48 -2.86 -10.35
C ASN A 109 -10.82 -1.92 -11.36
N ASP A 110 -11.63 -1.38 -12.27
CA ASP A 110 -11.16 -0.32 -13.16
C ASP A 110 -10.99 0.97 -12.37
N LEU A 111 -9.88 1.63 -12.59
CA LEU A 111 -9.63 2.98 -12.12
C LEU A 111 -9.98 4.00 -13.22
N GLU A 112 -10.37 5.19 -12.80
CA GLU A 112 -10.44 6.33 -13.71
C GLU A 112 -9.07 6.59 -14.33
N LYS A 113 -9.06 6.91 -15.64
CA LYS A 113 -7.83 7.27 -16.35
C LYS A 113 -7.40 8.67 -15.95
N ILE A 114 -6.64 8.75 -14.87
CA ILE A 114 -6.08 10.00 -14.35
C ILE A 114 -4.59 10.03 -14.63
N PHE A 115 -4.08 11.21 -15.02
CA PHE A 115 -2.68 11.43 -15.35
C PHE A 115 -2.03 12.43 -14.39
N VAL A 116 -0.71 12.39 -14.29
CA VAL A 116 0.07 13.37 -13.54
C VAL A 116 0.24 14.62 -14.41
N GLU A 117 -0.28 15.77 -13.96
CA GLU A 117 -0.09 17.04 -14.65
C GLU A 117 1.27 17.66 -14.31
N GLN A 118 1.58 17.70 -13.01
CA GLN A 118 2.78 18.37 -12.51
C GLN A 118 3.23 17.74 -11.18
N ILE A 119 4.54 17.71 -10.99
CA ILE A 119 5.18 17.31 -9.73
C ILE A 119 5.97 18.48 -9.18
N ASN A 120 5.49 19.08 -8.09
CA ASN A 120 6.15 20.16 -7.40
C ASN A 120 6.97 19.63 -6.24
N ILE A 121 8.20 20.11 -6.09
CA ILE A 121 9.10 19.74 -5.00
C ILE A 121 9.43 20.99 -4.21
N PHE A 122 9.23 20.93 -2.90
CA PHE A 122 9.42 22.05 -1.98
C PHE A 122 10.35 21.66 -0.84
N GLY A 123 11.01 22.65 -0.24
CA GLY A 123 11.81 22.46 0.97
C GLY A 123 13.19 21.85 0.76
N ASN A 124 13.61 21.63 -0.47
CA ASN A 124 14.91 21.05 -0.85
C ASN A 124 16.03 22.11 -0.96
N PHE A 125 16.19 22.95 0.06
CA PHE A 125 17.12 24.10 0.01
C PHE A 125 18.59 23.74 -0.19
N ILE A 126 18.99 22.53 0.17
CA ILE A 126 20.39 22.05 0.09
C ILE A 126 20.55 21.00 -1.03
N THR A 127 19.53 20.17 -1.24
CA THR A 127 19.57 19.07 -2.19
C THR A 127 19.04 19.52 -3.54
N GLU A 128 19.78 19.26 -4.61
CA GLU A 128 19.32 19.52 -5.97
C GLU A 128 18.01 18.74 -6.26
N GLU A 129 17.06 19.41 -6.88
CA GLU A 129 15.76 18.83 -7.27
C GLU A 129 15.91 17.53 -8.08
N LYS A 130 16.90 17.49 -8.97
CA LYS A 130 17.22 16.31 -9.79
C LYS A 130 17.43 15.05 -8.98
N VAL A 131 18.01 15.15 -7.77
CA VAL A 131 18.22 14.00 -6.88
C VAL A 131 16.89 13.41 -6.40
N ILE A 132 15.91 14.27 -6.16
CA ILE A 132 14.57 13.85 -5.75
C ILE A 132 13.83 13.27 -6.94
N ARG A 133 13.82 13.98 -8.10
CA ARG A 133 13.16 13.49 -9.32
C ARG A 133 13.69 12.13 -9.77
N ASN A 134 14.99 11.89 -9.71
CA ASN A 134 15.59 10.57 -10.02
C ASN A 134 15.16 9.44 -9.08
N SER A 135 14.48 9.72 -7.99
CA SER A 135 13.94 8.72 -7.06
C SER A 135 12.47 8.41 -7.34
N LEU A 136 11.82 9.24 -8.17
CA LEU A 136 10.44 9.04 -8.59
C LEU A 136 10.39 7.91 -9.62
N ILE A 137 9.32 7.14 -9.57
CA ILE A 137 8.97 6.11 -10.58
C ILE A 137 7.92 6.68 -11.54
N VAL A 138 7.17 7.69 -11.07
CA VAL A 138 6.11 8.37 -11.82
C VAL A 138 6.63 9.74 -12.25
N ASP A 139 6.40 10.10 -13.51
CA ASP A 139 6.78 11.40 -14.07
C ASP A 139 5.56 12.21 -14.52
N GLU A 140 5.77 13.47 -14.88
CA GLU A 140 4.73 14.33 -15.43
C GLU A 140 4.28 13.80 -16.80
N GLY A 141 2.96 13.65 -16.98
CA GLY A 141 2.35 13.03 -18.15
C GLY A 141 2.04 11.54 -17.99
N ASP A 142 2.61 10.88 -17.00
CA ASP A 142 2.36 9.46 -16.75
C ASP A 142 0.95 9.21 -16.20
N PRO A 143 0.41 7.99 -16.38
CA PRO A 143 -0.77 7.53 -15.66
C PRO A 143 -0.54 7.62 -14.15
N PHE A 144 -1.48 8.25 -13.43
CA PHE A 144 -1.41 8.30 -11.99
C PHE A 144 -1.80 6.96 -11.38
N ASN A 145 -0.88 6.33 -10.69
CA ASN A 145 -1.09 5.09 -9.96
C ASN A 145 -0.58 5.26 -8.52
N VAL A 146 -1.47 5.03 -7.55
CA VAL A 146 -1.17 5.23 -6.12
C VAL A 146 0.00 4.35 -5.67
N PHE A 147 0.04 3.09 -6.11
CA PHE A 147 1.11 2.16 -5.75
C PHE A 147 2.49 2.66 -6.23
N LEU A 148 2.59 3.13 -7.48
CA LEU A 148 3.83 3.68 -8.03
C LEU A 148 4.22 4.99 -7.33
N PHE A 149 3.23 5.80 -6.99
CA PHE A 149 3.44 7.03 -6.23
C PHE A 149 3.99 6.73 -4.83
N ASP A 150 3.36 5.84 -4.07
CA ASP A 150 3.82 5.47 -2.72
C ASP A 150 5.22 4.86 -2.73
N LYS A 151 5.54 4.07 -3.76
CA LYS A 151 6.87 3.54 -3.96
C LYS A 151 7.89 4.63 -4.28
N SER A 152 7.50 5.65 -5.05
CA SER A 152 8.33 6.85 -5.29
C SER A 152 8.65 7.57 -3.99
N ILE A 153 7.66 7.81 -3.14
CA ILE A 153 7.85 8.44 -1.82
C ILE A 153 8.74 7.57 -0.92
N SER A 154 8.55 6.26 -0.94
CA SER A 154 9.41 5.32 -0.21
C SER A 154 10.86 5.37 -0.67
N ASN A 155 11.11 5.45 -1.97
CA ASN A 155 12.45 5.59 -2.54
C ASN A 155 13.13 6.88 -2.07
N ILE A 156 12.41 8.01 -2.03
CA ILE A 156 12.95 9.27 -1.51
C ILE A 156 13.32 9.13 -0.04
N LYS A 157 12.42 8.57 0.78
CA LYS A 157 12.66 8.34 2.21
C LYS A 157 13.86 7.41 2.47
N SER A 158 14.00 6.36 1.68
CA SER A 158 15.08 5.36 1.83
C SER A 158 16.49 5.91 1.59
N ARG A 159 16.61 7.06 0.91
CA ARG A 159 17.91 7.73 0.76
C ARG A 159 18.49 8.23 2.06
N GLY A 160 17.68 8.44 3.10
CA GLY A 160 18.12 8.87 4.43
C GLY A 160 18.71 10.30 4.49
N ILE A 161 18.59 11.08 3.40
CA ILE A 161 19.12 12.46 3.33
C ILE A 161 18.08 13.51 3.74
N PHE A 162 16.80 13.11 3.82
CA PHE A 162 15.71 13.99 4.20
C PHE A 162 15.23 13.64 5.61
N ARG A 163 15.08 14.66 6.46
CA ARG A 163 14.58 14.47 7.82
C ARG A 163 13.10 14.08 7.83
N ASN A 164 12.35 14.63 6.90
CA ASN A 164 10.93 14.37 6.74
C ASN A 164 10.54 14.48 5.27
N VAL A 165 9.66 13.60 4.80
CA VAL A 165 9.10 13.65 3.44
C VAL A 165 7.60 13.50 3.56
N LYS A 166 6.88 14.55 3.21
CA LYS A 166 5.42 14.58 3.11
C LYS A 166 5.02 14.73 1.65
N SER A 167 3.85 14.30 1.32
CA SER A 167 3.27 14.48 0.00
C SER A 167 1.80 14.84 0.10
N ASP A 168 1.34 15.62 -0.85
CA ASP A 168 -0.05 16.04 -1.02
C ASP A 168 -0.44 15.91 -2.48
N ILE A 169 -1.60 15.34 -2.76
CA ILE A 169 -2.11 15.11 -4.11
C ILE A 169 -3.39 15.91 -4.25
N LYS A 170 -3.42 16.81 -5.23
CA LYS A 170 -4.57 17.64 -5.54
C LYS A 170 -5.11 17.33 -6.92
N GLN A 171 -6.41 17.50 -7.08
CA GLN A 171 -7.02 17.53 -8.40
C GLN A 171 -6.52 18.77 -9.14
N SER A 172 -6.21 18.62 -10.43
CA SER A 172 -5.91 19.78 -11.27
C SER A 172 -7.12 20.72 -11.32
N THR A 173 -6.85 22.01 -11.30
CA THR A 173 -7.88 23.05 -11.51
C THR A 173 -8.28 23.20 -12.97
N ASN A 174 -7.43 22.73 -13.88
CA ASN A 174 -7.60 22.92 -15.33
C ASN A 174 -8.22 21.70 -16.01
N ASP A 175 -7.99 20.50 -15.46
CA ASP A 175 -8.39 19.25 -16.08
C ASP A 175 -8.79 18.23 -15.00
N PRO A 176 -10.05 17.78 -14.94
CA PRO A 176 -10.48 16.81 -13.95
C PRO A 176 -9.86 15.42 -14.12
N GLN A 177 -9.23 15.14 -15.26
CA GLN A 177 -8.50 13.89 -15.49
C GLN A 177 -7.01 13.99 -15.13
N LYS A 178 -6.60 15.06 -14.43
CA LYS A 178 -5.21 15.28 -14.05
C LYS A 178 -5.05 15.59 -12.58
N LYS A 179 -3.92 15.18 -12.03
CA LYS A 179 -3.53 15.46 -10.64
C LYS A 179 -2.20 16.20 -10.57
N VAL A 180 -2.11 17.09 -9.60
CA VAL A 180 -0.87 17.77 -9.22
C VAL A 180 -0.34 17.13 -7.94
N ILE A 181 0.92 16.73 -7.96
CA ILE A 181 1.62 16.11 -6.85
C ILE A 181 2.54 17.15 -6.21
N ASN A 182 2.42 17.34 -4.90
CA ASN A 182 3.33 18.17 -4.13
C ASN A 182 4.14 17.28 -3.18
N ILE A 183 5.47 17.41 -3.18
CA ILE A 183 6.42 16.71 -2.31
C ILE A 183 7.13 17.76 -1.46
N ILE A 184 7.11 17.60 -0.13
CA ILE A 184 7.61 18.58 0.86
C ILE A 184 8.58 17.90 1.82
#